data_24e960172b591c81db05b5e9554d542b
#
_entry.id   24e960172b591c81db05b5e9554d542b
#
_cell.length_a   1.000
_cell.length_b   1.000
_cell.length_c   1.000
_cell.angle_alpha   90.00
_cell.angle_beta   90.00
_cell.angle_gamma   90.00
#
_symmetry.space_group_name_H-M   'P 1'
#
loop_
_entity.id
_entity.type
_entity.pdbx_description
1 polymer ?
#
loop_
_entity_poly.entity_id
_entity_poly.type
_entity_poly.pdbx_seq_one_letter_code
_entity_poly.pdbx_strand_id
1 'polypeptide(L)'
;MDITLDKKDSNLASIKVKLNEADYQSKVDEKIKDYSKKAQIKGFRTGKVPKSVIVKMYGKSILIEEINHVVGHAIQDYIKDNALKILGEPLPNQQKIDATDWENQVDFEFEYNVGLVDEFTVALDKKVKVTSYQIEVDDKVVAETMENVRTQFGKMTNPEVSEAGDILFGTFTGEGDFSHDSTVDPSEISSANAKKFVGQKKGDQIKVDLSKLYKDATKQAAQIGKTADEIEGMDMKFTFEVKNVNRKELADIDQELFDKTFGPDVVKSEEEFKAKVIDTVSENYVRETDAWLNKTIQDELIKKTKISLPDEFLKEWLKLSGQGKVTDADIAKEYDLYADQLRWNLISGQVAQDNEIKPEHNDIKEATRKMIEAQFMGSGLGQLGDQMDSFVENYLQGEKHELWTRYGEGG
;
A
#
# COMPACT_ATOMS: atom_id res chain seq x y z
N MET A 1 32.58 22.17 19.63
CA MET A 1 31.86 20.90 19.36
C MET A 1 32.80 19.94 18.66
N ASP A 2 32.85 18.67 19.08
CA ASP A 2 33.67 17.62 18.50
C ASP A 2 32.80 16.43 18.11
N ILE A 3 32.92 15.93 16.87
CA ILE A 3 32.10 14.84 16.34
C ILE A 3 33.02 13.74 15.82
N THR A 4 32.78 12.52 16.27
CA THR A 4 33.59 11.37 15.91
C THR A 4 32.69 10.19 15.50
N LEU A 5 33.12 9.44 14.46
CA LEU A 5 32.49 8.20 14.02
C LEU A 5 33.27 7.03 14.60
N ASP A 6 32.58 6.18 15.38
CA ASP A 6 33.13 4.96 15.94
C ASP A 6 32.44 3.75 15.25
N LYS A 7 33.18 3.09 14.34
CA LYS A 7 32.65 1.91 13.64
C LYS A 7 32.68 0.72 14.57
N LYS A 8 31.50 0.16 14.85
CA LYS A 8 31.32 -1.07 15.67
C LYS A 8 31.45 -2.32 14.80
N ASP A 9 30.96 -2.23 13.56
CA ASP A 9 31.01 -3.30 12.56
C ASP A 9 31.05 -2.70 11.15
N SER A 10 31.07 -3.53 10.10
CA SER A 10 31.09 -3.06 8.70
C SER A 10 29.90 -2.15 8.38
N ASN A 11 28.73 -2.48 8.89
CA ASN A 11 27.45 -1.82 8.60
C ASN A 11 26.77 -1.15 9.82
N LEU A 12 27.50 -1.06 10.97
CA LEU A 12 27.01 -0.40 12.17
C LEU A 12 28.08 0.52 12.76
N ALA A 13 27.71 1.76 13.01
CA ALA A 13 28.60 2.74 13.67
C ALA A 13 27.84 3.56 14.71
N SER A 14 28.59 4.28 15.55
CA SER A 14 28.07 5.31 16.44
C SER A 14 28.69 6.65 16.12
N ILE A 15 27.87 7.67 16.00
CA ILE A 15 28.29 9.08 15.94
C ILE A 15 28.26 9.60 17.37
N LYS A 16 29.43 10.02 17.88
CA LYS A 16 29.58 10.65 19.18
C LYS A 16 29.73 12.15 19.00
N VAL A 17 28.89 12.92 19.69
CA VAL A 17 28.88 14.38 19.63
C VAL A 17 29.20 14.90 21.03
N LYS A 18 30.30 15.67 21.15
CA LYS A 18 30.68 16.37 22.38
C LYS A 18 30.42 17.85 22.21
N LEU A 19 29.59 18.38 23.10
CA LEU A 19 29.26 19.80 23.18
C LEU A 19 29.89 20.42 24.41
N ASN A 20 30.50 21.59 24.23
CA ASN A 20 30.88 22.46 25.32
C ASN A 20 29.84 23.59 25.45
N GLU A 21 29.80 24.26 26.59
CA GLU A 21 28.89 25.37 26.86
C GLU A 21 28.84 26.42 25.74
N ALA A 22 29.99 26.75 25.15
CA ALA A 22 30.09 27.72 24.07
C ALA A 22 29.35 27.34 22.79
N ASP A 23 29.05 26.06 22.57
CA ASP A 23 28.41 25.57 21.34
C ASP A 23 26.90 25.82 21.32
N TYR A 24 26.24 25.93 22.50
CA TYR A 24 24.78 26.03 22.60
C TYR A 24 24.29 27.22 23.44
N GLN A 25 25.09 27.76 24.39
CA GLN A 25 24.63 28.76 25.34
C GLN A 25 24.04 30.02 24.69
N SER A 26 24.64 30.48 23.59
CA SER A 26 24.12 31.65 22.89
C SER A 26 22.70 31.45 22.33
N LYS A 27 22.40 30.24 21.84
CA LYS A 27 21.08 29.87 21.31
C LYS A 27 20.05 29.75 22.45
N VAL A 28 20.44 29.12 23.55
CA VAL A 28 19.62 29.04 24.77
C VAL A 28 19.26 30.44 25.30
N ASP A 29 20.24 31.33 25.36
CA ASP A 29 20.00 32.72 25.83
C ASP A 29 19.06 33.51 24.89
N GLU A 30 19.20 33.32 23.58
CA GLU A 30 18.31 33.90 22.57
C GLU A 30 16.89 33.38 22.72
N LYS A 31 16.74 32.08 22.86
CA LYS A 31 15.42 31.45 23.06
C LYS A 31 14.75 31.89 24.36
N ILE A 32 15.50 31.97 25.47
CA ILE A 32 15.03 32.49 26.74
C ILE A 32 14.52 33.94 26.59
N LYS A 33 15.26 34.78 25.81
CA LYS A 33 14.88 36.18 25.55
C LYS A 33 13.58 36.23 24.73
N ASP A 34 13.39 35.34 23.77
CA ASP A 34 12.19 35.29 22.97
C ASP A 34 10.99 34.76 23.75
N TYR A 35 11.19 33.73 24.59
CA TYR A 35 10.15 33.30 25.52
C TYR A 35 9.74 34.42 26.50
N SER A 36 10.70 35.20 27.01
CA SER A 36 10.42 36.36 27.87
C SER A 36 9.51 37.41 27.20
N LYS A 37 9.59 37.57 25.88
CA LYS A 37 8.71 38.48 25.12
C LYS A 37 7.32 37.92 24.84
N LYS A 38 7.21 36.59 24.66
CA LYS A 38 5.97 35.93 24.20
C LYS A 38 5.18 35.28 25.33
N ALA A 39 5.81 34.95 26.45
CA ALA A 39 5.21 34.20 27.55
C ALA A 39 4.08 35.03 28.24
N GLN A 40 2.98 34.32 28.49
CA GLN A 40 1.86 34.83 29.28
C GLN A 40 1.86 34.15 30.64
N ILE A 41 2.44 34.78 31.66
CA ILE A 41 2.55 34.26 33.01
C ILE A 41 1.71 35.05 33.94
N LYS A 42 0.87 34.39 34.76
CA LYS A 42 0.00 35.06 35.75
C LYS A 42 0.84 35.92 36.70
N GLY A 43 0.50 37.18 36.79
CA GLY A 43 1.23 38.18 37.61
C GLY A 43 2.24 39.03 36.83
N PHE A 44 2.47 38.75 35.54
CA PHE A 44 3.34 39.58 34.70
C PHE A 44 2.63 40.05 33.44
N ARG A 45 2.95 41.29 33.00
CA ARG A 45 2.46 41.81 31.71
C ARG A 45 3.23 41.08 30.59
N THR A 46 2.52 40.67 29.51
CA THR A 46 3.12 40.10 28.32
C THR A 46 4.29 40.94 27.81
N GLY A 47 5.42 40.29 27.56
CA GLY A 47 6.67 40.94 27.11
C GLY A 47 7.47 41.62 28.24
N LYS A 48 7.07 41.50 29.51
CA LYS A 48 7.76 42.06 30.69
C LYS A 48 8.06 40.99 31.74
N VAL A 49 8.08 39.73 31.35
CA VAL A 49 8.45 38.62 32.24
C VAL A 49 9.98 38.63 32.43
N PRO A 50 10.48 38.69 33.69
CA PRO A 50 11.93 38.63 33.93
C PRO A 50 12.56 37.35 33.42
N LYS A 51 13.78 37.40 32.86
CA LYS A 51 14.53 36.23 32.40
C LYS A 51 14.65 35.17 33.50
N SER A 52 14.88 35.55 34.75
CA SER A 52 15.01 34.61 35.89
C SER A 52 13.76 33.78 36.12
N VAL A 53 12.58 34.32 35.84
CA VAL A 53 11.32 33.58 35.93
C VAL A 53 11.18 32.57 34.82
N ILE A 54 11.56 32.95 33.58
CA ILE A 54 11.58 32.04 32.44
C ILE A 54 12.57 30.89 32.68
N VAL A 55 13.79 31.20 33.10
CA VAL A 55 14.79 30.18 33.41
C VAL A 55 14.32 29.21 34.48
N LYS A 56 13.67 29.71 35.55
CA LYS A 56 13.13 28.84 36.61
C LYS A 56 12.00 27.94 36.12
N MET A 57 11.15 28.40 35.22
CA MET A 57 9.97 27.66 34.75
C MET A 57 10.24 26.77 33.54
N TYR A 58 11.07 27.24 32.61
CA TYR A 58 11.25 26.62 31.30
C TYR A 58 12.72 26.37 30.94
N GLY A 59 13.68 26.79 31.77
CA GLY A 59 15.10 26.76 31.44
C GLY A 59 15.60 25.37 31.03
N LYS A 60 15.21 24.34 31.79
CA LYS A 60 15.57 22.95 31.46
C LYS A 60 14.99 22.49 30.12
N SER A 61 13.72 22.78 29.87
CA SER A 61 13.07 22.41 28.59
C SER A 61 13.68 23.12 27.40
N ILE A 62 13.98 24.43 27.56
CA ILE A 62 14.63 25.23 26.53
C ILE A 62 16.05 24.71 26.26
N LEU A 63 16.81 24.37 27.30
CA LEU A 63 18.15 23.81 27.18
C LEU A 63 18.12 22.51 26.38
N ILE A 64 17.24 21.58 26.76
CA ILE A 64 17.10 20.28 26.06
C ILE A 64 16.69 20.49 24.59
N GLU A 65 15.72 21.36 24.33
CA GLU A 65 15.25 21.68 22.97
C GLU A 65 16.38 22.23 22.11
N GLU A 66 17.13 23.23 22.58
CA GLU A 66 18.20 23.85 21.82
C GLU A 66 19.40 22.92 21.63
N ILE A 67 19.76 22.11 22.64
CA ILE A 67 20.80 21.10 22.49
C ILE A 67 20.39 20.06 21.43
N ASN A 68 19.18 19.55 21.47
CA ASN A 68 18.70 18.59 20.47
C ASN A 68 18.74 19.19 19.06
N HIS A 69 18.39 20.45 18.90
CA HIS A 69 18.44 21.16 17.62
C HIS A 69 19.90 21.31 17.12
N VAL A 70 20.82 21.71 17.99
CA VAL A 70 22.25 21.84 17.67
C VAL A 70 22.85 20.50 17.27
N VAL A 71 22.59 19.46 18.08
CA VAL A 71 23.11 18.11 17.83
C VAL A 71 22.54 17.53 16.55
N GLY A 72 21.23 17.70 16.31
CA GLY A 72 20.58 17.21 15.09
C GLY A 72 21.20 17.80 13.82
N HIS A 73 21.37 19.11 13.77
CA HIS A 73 22.06 19.77 12.64
C HIS A 73 23.50 19.31 12.50
N ALA A 74 24.24 19.23 13.59
CA ALA A 74 25.63 18.83 13.56
C ALA A 74 25.83 17.39 13.05
N ILE A 75 24.92 16.47 13.38
CA ILE A 75 24.94 15.10 12.87
C ILE A 75 24.63 15.08 11.37
N GLN A 76 23.64 15.85 10.92
CA GLN A 76 23.29 15.94 9.50
C GLN A 76 24.45 16.50 8.67
N ASP A 77 25.06 17.59 9.13
CA ASP A 77 26.24 18.19 8.50
C ASP A 77 27.40 17.17 8.45
N TYR A 78 27.65 16.48 9.55
CA TYR A 78 28.71 15.46 9.61
C TYR A 78 28.48 14.31 8.62
N ILE A 79 27.25 13.82 8.51
CA ILE A 79 26.86 12.76 7.55
C ILE A 79 27.11 13.25 6.11
N LYS A 80 26.70 14.48 5.81
CA LYS A 80 26.85 15.10 4.49
C LYS A 80 28.33 15.33 4.13
N ASP A 81 29.09 15.94 5.03
CA ASP A 81 30.50 16.29 4.81
C ASP A 81 31.41 15.07 4.63
N ASN A 82 31.06 13.97 5.31
CA ASN A 82 31.78 12.70 5.19
C ASN A 82 31.17 11.74 4.17
N ALA A 83 30.16 12.18 3.41
CA ALA A 83 29.46 11.38 2.40
C ALA A 83 29.03 9.99 2.91
N LEU A 84 28.55 9.92 4.17
CA LEU A 84 28.14 8.66 4.78
C LEU A 84 26.80 8.18 4.18
N LYS A 85 26.81 6.98 3.63
CA LYS A 85 25.58 6.32 3.16
C LYS A 85 24.92 5.63 4.34
N ILE A 86 23.95 6.32 4.98
CA ILE A 86 23.21 5.79 6.14
C ILE A 86 21.90 5.16 5.71
N LEU A 87 21.41 4.21 6.51
CA LEU A 87 20.09 3.57 6.41
C LEU A 87 19.25 3.94 7.62
N GLY A 88 18.08 4.52 7.36
CA GLY A 88 17.24 5.07 8.41
C GLY A 88 17.82 6.36 9.00
N GLU A 89 17.25 6.80 10.11
CA GLU A 89 17.72 7.97 10.86
C GLU A 89 18.65 7.55 12.00
N PRO A 90 19.62 8.42 12.40
CA PRO A 90 20.43 8.15 13.57
C PRO A 90 19.60 7.92 14.83
N LEU A 91 19.78 6.78 15.50
CA LEU A 91 19.06 6.44 16.72
C LEU A 91 19.84 6.87 17.95
N PRO A 92 19.27 7.68 18.83
CA PRO A 92 19.94 8.11 20.06
C PRO A 92 20.13 6.93 21.04
N ASN A 93 21.28 6.90 21.70
CA ASN A 93 21.51 5.96 22.81
C ASN A 93 20.72 6.41 24.04
N GLN A 94 19.53 5.83 24.23
CA GLN A 94 18.60 6.23 25.27
C GLN A 94 19.20 6.12 26.68
N GLN A 95 20.01 5.09 26.94
CA GLN A 95 20.63 4.91 28.25
C GLN A 95 21.58 6.07 28.61
N LYS A 96 22.31 6.61 27.63
CA LYS A 96 23.17 7.78 27.83
C LYS A 96 22.38 9.06 28.03
N ILE A 97 21.28 9.23 27.29
CA ILE A 97 20.39 10.38 27.44
C ILE A 97 19.77 10.38 28.85
N ASP A 98 19.26 9.24 29.29
CA ASP A 98 18.62 9.10 30.61
C ASP A 98 19.61 9.31 31.78
N ALA A 99 20.89 9.03 31.55
CA ALA A 99 21.96 9.25 32.51
C ALA A 99 22.49 10.69 32.56
N THR A 100 22.04 11.58 31.65
CA THR A 100 22.51 12.95 31.55
C THR A 100 21.98 13.84 32.65
N ASP A 101 22.89 14.48 33.41
CA ASP A 101 22.53 15.49 34.41
C ASP A 101 22.29 16.86 33.78
N TRP A 102 21.06 17.10 33.35
CA TRP A 102 20.65 18.34 32.73
C TRP A 102 20.66 19.58 33.64
N GLU A 103 20.89 19.41 34.94
CA GLU A 103 20.83 20.50 35.91
C GLU A 103 22.22 21.04 36.31
N ASN A 104 23.21 20.15 36.38
CA ASN A 104 24.53 20.51 36.91
C ASN A 104 25.64 20.36 35.84
N GLN A 105 25.38 19.66 34.74
CA GLN A 105 26.36 19.46 33.69
C GLN A 105 26.30 20.61 32.66
N VAL A 106 27.47 21.04 32.21
CA VAL A 106 27.62 22.10 31.19
C VAL A 106 28.23 21.58 29.89
N ASP A 107 28.98 20.48 29.96
CA ASP A 107 29.51 19.77 28.80
C ASP A 107 28.72 18.48 28.62
N PHE A 108 28.25 18.21 27.41
CA PHE A 108 27.39 17.07 27.10
C PHE A 108 28.05 16.16 26.07
N GLU A 109 27.81 14.86 26.21
CA GLU A 109 28.21 13.86 25.23
C GLU A 109 27.00 13.01 24.85
N PHE A 110 26.70 13.00 23.55
CA PHE A 110 25.62 12.19 22.97
C PHE A 110 26.20 11.14 22.06
N GLU A 111 25.53 10.00 21.98
CA GLU A 111 25.87 8.92 21.09
C GLU A 111 24.63 8.51 20.29
N TYR A 112 24.80 8.43 18.97
CA TYR A 112 23.75 8.00 18.05
C TYR A 112 24.23 6.81 17.24
N ASN A 113 23.46 5.72 17.27
CA ASN A 113 23.72 4.57 16.42
C ASN A 113 23.25 4.88 15.00
N VAL A 114 24.03 4.48 14.02
CA VAL A 114 23.72 4.64 12.58
C VAL A 114 23.98 3.35 11.85
N GLY A 115 23.01 2.96 11.00
CA GLY A 115 23.19 1.88 10.05
C GLY A 115 23.94 2.41 8.81
N LEU A 116 24.97 1.69 8.38
CA LEU A 116 25.77 2.06 7.20
C LEU A 116 25.56 1.04 6.08
N VAL A 117 25.77 1.49 4.86
CA VAL A 117 25.85 0.62 3.67
C VAL A 117 27.31 0.57 3.23
N ASP A 118 27.86 -0.65 3.13
CA ASP A 118 29.16 -0.85 2.51
C ASP A 118 29.10 -0.54 1.00
N GLU A 119 30.25 -0.21 0.43
CA GLU A 119 30.35 -0.08 -1.02
C GLU A 119 30.03 -1.42 -1.69
N PHE A 120 29.17 -1.39 -2.67
CA PHE A 120 28.82 -2.55 -3.47
C PHE A 120 28.80 -2.18 -4.96
N THR A 121 28.92 -3.19 -5.81
CA THR A 121 28.83 -3.04 -7.26
C THR A 121 27.72 -3.89 -7.81
N VAL A 122 26.94 -3.34 -8.74
CA VAL A 122 25.88 -4.07 -9.43
C VAL A 122 26.43 -4.58 -10.75
N ALA A 123 26.58 -5.91 -10.87
CA ALA A 123 27.06 -6.52 -12.10
C ALA A 123 25.91 -6.65 -13.11
N LEU A 124 25.83 -5.70 -14.05
CA LEU A 124 24.91 -5.76 -15.20
C LEU A 124 25.62 -6.40 -16.40
N ASP A 125 26.08 -7.63 -16.26
CA ASP A 125 26.79 -8.35 -17.30
C ASP A 125 25.95 -9.45 -17.95
N LYS A 126 26.50 -10.10 -18.99
CA LYS A 126 25.84 -11.20 -19.73
C LYS A 126 25.53 -12.44 -18.88
N LYS A 127 25.97 -12.49 -17.63
CA LYS A 127 25.69 -13.59 -16.69
C LYS A 127 24.35 -13.40 -15.99
N VAL A 128 23.81 -12.19 -15.98
CA VAL A 128 22.43 -11.93 -15.52
C VAL A 128 21.49 -12.28 -16.67
N LYS A 129 20.82 -13.42 -16.55
CA LYS A 129 19.88 -13.91 -17.55
C LYS A 129 18.50 -13.95 -16.91
N VAL A 130 17.55 -13.33 -17.57
CA VAL A 130 16.13 -13.30 -17.17
C VAL A 130 15.32 -13.84 -18.33
N THR A 131 14.32 -14.68 -18.04
CA THR A 131 13.40 -15.18 -19.06
C THR A 131 12.28 -14.17 -19.23
N SER A 132 12.05 -13.71 -20.46
CA SER A 132 10.88 -12.93 -20.84
C SER A 132 9.83 -13.86 -21.43
N TYR A 133 8.58 -13.65 -21.09
CA TYR A 133 7.44 -14.37 -21.63
C TYR A 133 6.60 -13.41 -22.49
N GLN A 134 5.99 -13.96 -23.52
CA GLN A 134 4.95 -13.30 -24.30
C GLN A 134 3.73 -14.20 -24.25
N ILE A 135 2.58 -13.64 -23.89
CA ILE A 135 1.30 -14.36 -23.88
C ILE A 135 0.57 -13.99 -25.17
N GLU A 136 0.22 -15.02 -25.94
CA GLU A 136 -0.56 -14.86 -27.16
C GLU A 136 -2.05 -14.92 -26.84
N VAL A 137 -2.82 -14.05 -27.48
CA VAL A 137 -4.29 -14.06 -27.37
C VAL A 137 -4.83 -15.05 -28.40
N ASP A 138 -5.34 -16.19 -27.92
CA ASP A 138 -5.97 -17.19 -28.78
C ASP A 138 -7.48 -16.95 -28.95
N ASP A 139 -8.09 -17.61 -29.94
CA ASP A 139 -9.52 -17.48 -30.22
C ASP A 139 -10.41 -17.89 -29.05
N LYS A 140 -9.94 -18.81 -28.20
CA LYS A 140 -10.69 -19.23 -27.01
C LYS A 140 -10.80 -18.11 -25.98
N VAL A 141 -9.68 -17.46 -25.67
CA VAL A 141 -9.65 -16.30 -24.76
C VAL A 141 -10.53 -15.17 -25.29
N VAL A 142 -10.48 -14.92 -26.59
CA VAL A 142 -11.35 -13.90 -27.21
C VAL A 142 -12.83 -14.26 -27.04
N ALA A 143 -13.21 -15.51 -27.34
CA ALA A 143 -14.58 -15.97 -27.19
C ALA A 143 -15.07 -15.90 -25.74
N GLU A 144 -14.27 -16.35 -24.78
CA GLU A 144 -14.57 -16.26 -23.34
C GLU A 144 -14.70 -14.80 -22.87
N THR A 145 -13.83 -13.91 -23.36
CA THR A 145 -13.89 -12.48 -23.02
C THR A 145 -15.16 -11.84 -23.56
N MET A 146 -15.49 -12.12 -24.81
CA MET A 146 -16.74 -11.63 -25.44
C MET A 146 -17.98 -12.14 -24.69
N GLU A 147 -18.01 -13.41 -24.29
CA GLU A 147 -19.09 -13.98 -23.52
C GLU A 147 -19.21 -13.34 -22.12
N ASN A 148 -18.09 -13.07 -21.47
CA ASN A 148 -18.04 -12.36 -20.20
C ASN A 148 -18.60 -10.94 -20.32
N VAL A 149 -18.22 -10.20 -21.36
CA VAL A 149 -18.73 -8.85 -21.61
C VAL A 149 -20.24 -8.90 -21.88
N ARG A 150 -20.70 -9.82 -22.71
CA ARG A 150 -22.14 -10.02 -22.97
C ARG A 150 -22.90 -10.39 -21.71
N THR A 151 -22.28 -11.19 -20.85
CA THR A 151 -22.86 -11.57 -19.54
C THR A 151 -22.95 -10.36 -18.61
N GLN A 152 -21.92 -9.52 -18.58
CA GLN A 152 -21.86 -8.33 -17.72
C GLN A 152 -22.96 -7.31 -18.08
N PHE A 153 -23.19 -7.09 -19.37
CA PHE A 153 -24.17 -6.14 -19.89
C PHE A 153 -25.52 -6.78 -20.26
N GLY A 154 -25.69 -8.07 -19.94
CA GLY A 154 -26.92 -8.81 -20.17
C GLY A 154 -28.09 -8.31 -19.33
N LYS A 155 -29.29 -8.75 -19.71
CA LYS A 155 -30.54 -8.38 -19.05
C LYS A 155 -31.01 -9.51 -18.13
N MET A 156 -31.58 -9.13 -16.98
CA MET A 156 -32.27 -10.08 -16.13
C MET A 156 -33.73 -10.16 -16.57
N THR A 157 -34.15 -11.35 -16.94
CA THR A 157 -35.57 -11.64 -17.25
C THR A 157 -36.16 -12.64 -16.23
N ASN A 158 -37.48 -12.68 -16.15
CA ASN A 158 -38.19 -13.50 -15.19
C ASN A 158 -39.13 -14.48 -15.94
N PRO A 159 -38.57 -15.56 -16.49
CA PRO A 159 -39.40 -16.56 -17.17
C PRO A 159 -40.32 -17.32 -16.22
N GLU A 160 -41.42 -17.83 -16.72
CA GLU A 160 -42.38 -18.62 -15.93
C GLU A 160 -41.80 -19.97 -15.48
N VAL A 161 -40.89 -20.54 -16.28
CA VAL A 161 -40.29 -21.86 -16.06
C VAL A 161 -38.79 -21.78 -16.11
N SER A 162 -38.12 -22.35 -15.13
CA SER A 162 -36.67 -22.38 -15.03
C SER A 162 -36.04 -23.34 -16.04
N GLU A 163 -34.93 -22.92 -16.62
CA GLU A 163 -34.01 -23.70 -17.45
C GLU A 163 -32.67 -23.89 -16.77
N ALA A 164 -31.79 -24.65 -17.41
CA ALA A 164 -30.43 -24.84 -16.91
C ALA A 164 -29.66 -23.51 -16.89
N GLY A 165 -29.14 -23.11 -15.74
CA GLY A 165 -28.38 -21.85 -15.54
C GLY A 165 -29.22 -20.71 -14.96
N ASP A 166 -30.56 -20.86 -14.87
CA ASP A 166 -31.40 -19.86 -14.22
C ASP A 166 -31.20 -19.83 -12.71
N ILE A 167 -31.19 -18.64 -12.15
CA ILE A 167 -31.05 -18.39 -10.71
C ILE A 167 -32.45 -18.33 -10.08
N LEU A 168 -32.70 -19.14 -9.07
CA LEU A 168 -34.01 -19.19 -8.42
C LEU A 168 -33.99 -18.41 -7.11
N PHE A 169 -34.85 -17.42 -6.97
CA PHE A 169 -35.13 -16.74 -5.72
C PHE A 169 -36.33 -17.44 -5.04
N GLY A 170 -36.21 -17.72 -3.74
CA GLY A 170 -37.28 -18.41 -3.00
C GLY A 170 -37.02 -18.40 -1.50
N THR A 171 -37.88 -19.15 -0.79
CA THR A 171 -37.86 -19.26 0.65
C THR A 171 -37.48 -20.67 1.09
N PHE A 172 -36.48 -20.77 1.94
CA PHE A 172 -36.16 -21.99 2.67
C PHE A 172 -37.05 -22.08 3.92
N THR A 173 -37.79 -23.17 4.05
CA THR A 173 -38.58 -23.50 5.24
C THR A 173 -38.05 -24.77 5.87
N GLY A 174 -37.95 -24.82 7.20
CA GLY A 174 -37.39 -25.93 7.97
C GLY A 174 -38.24 -26.30 9.16
N GLU A 175 -37.66 -27.01 10.14
CA GLU A 175 -38.36 -27.39 11.38
C GLU A 175 -38.75 -26.14 12.20
N GLY A 176 -39.94 -26.23 12.84
CA GLY A 176 -40.53 -25.07 13.51
C GLY A 176 -41.04 -24.03 12.51
N ASP A 177 -41.09 -22.78 12.94
CA ASP A 177 -41.49 -21.64 12.09
C ASP A 177 -40.33 -21.03 11.31
N PHE A 178 -39.26 -21.81 10.99
CA PHE A 178 -38.11 -21.29 10.26
C PHE A 178 -38.46 -20.95 8.84
N SER A 179 -38.11 -19.71 8.43
CA SER A 179 -38.32 -19.21 7.08
C SER A 179 -37.19 -18.17 6.75
N HIS A 180 -36.54 -18.37 5.63
CA HIS A 180 -35.51 -17.45 5.15
C HIS A 180 -35.50 -17.33 3.62
N ASP A 181 -35.54 -16.10 3.12
CA ASP A 181 -35.47 -15.83 1.67
C ASP A 181 -34.05 -15.85 1.19
N SER A 182 -33.77 -16.61 0.16
CA SER A 182 -32.41 -16.71 -0.42
C SER A 182 -32.48 -17.01 -1.92
N THR A 183 -31.30 -17.00 -2.52
CA THR A 183 -31.14 -17.27 -3.96
C THR A 183 -30.29 -18.52 -4.16
N VAL A 184 -30.79 -19.46 -4.97
CA VAL A 184 -30.05 -20.64 -5.39
C VAL A 184 -29.51 -20.41 -6.81
N ASP A 185 -28.18 -20.40 -6.95
CA ASP A 185 -27.51 -20.40 -8.23
C ASP A 185 -27.07 -21.82 -8.58
N PRO A 186 -27.66 -22.43 -9.64
CA PRO A 186 -27.32 -23.80 -10.04
C PRO A 186 -25.86 -23.95 -10.53
N SER A 187 -25.18 -22.88 -10.89
CA SER A 187 -23.78 -22.93 -11.28
C SER A 187 -22.82 -23.20 -10.11
N GLU A 188 -23.25 -22.85 -8.89
CA GLU A 188 -22.46 -23.03 -7.66
C GLU A 188 -22.63 -24.43 -7.01
N ILE A 189 -23.52 -25.24 -7.53
CA ILE A 189 -23.82 -26.56 -6.98
C ILE A 189 -23.50 -27.69 -7.97
N SER A 190 -23.42 -28.93 -7.50
CA SER A 190 -23.13 -30.07 -8.38
C SER A 190 -24.21 -30.26 -9.47
N SER A 191 -23.77 -30.66 -10.68
CA SER A 191 -24.67 -30.89 -11.82
C SER A 191 -25.87 -31.84 -11.52
N ALA A 192 -25.67 -32.80 -10.60
CA ALA A 192 -26.72 -33.70 -10.17
C ALA A 192 -27.79 -32.97 -9.35
N ASN A 193 -27.40 -32.02 -8.51
CA ASN A 193 -28.32 -31.19 -7.73
C ASN A 193 -28.94 -30.07 -8.56
N ALA A 194 -28.18 -29.46 -9.47
CA ALA A 194 -28.65 -28.40 -10.37
C ALA A 194 -29.90 -28.83 -11.19
N LYS A 195 -29.97 -30.11 -11.59
CA LYS A 195 -31.11 -30.67 -12.32
C LYS A 195 -32.45 -30.58 -11.55
N LYS A 196 -32.42 -30.49 -10.21
CA LYS A 196 -33.64 -30.34 -9.39
C LYS A 196 -34.30 -28.97 -9.53
N PHE A 197 -33.50 -27.99 -9.97
CA PHE A 197 -33.94 -26.60 -10.12
C PHE A 197 -34.31 -26.25 -11.58
N VAL A 198 -34.28 -27.22 -12.49
CA VAL A 198 -34.71 -27.07 -13.87
C VAL A 198 -36.20 -27.49 -14.00
N GLY A 199 -36.97 -26.72 -14.79
CA GLY A 199 -38.41 -26.96 -15.01
C GLY A 199 -39.32 -26.49 -13.88
N GLN A 200 -38.77 -25.72 -12.93
CA GLN A 200 -39.53 -25.23 -11.77
C GLN A 200 -40.26 -23.93 -12.08
N LYS A 201 -41.42 -23.76 -11.45
CA LYS A 201 -42.26 -22.55 -11.58
C LYS A 201 -42.43 -21.88 -10.21
N LYS A 202 -42.91 -20.66 -10.23
CA LYS A 202 -43.32 -19.97 -9.01
C LYS A 202 -44.33 -20.78 -8.22
N GLY A 203 -44.05 -21.01 -6.94
CA GLY A 203 -44.87 -21.81 -6.02
C GLY A 203 -44.43 -23.27 -5.93
N ASP A 204 -43.53 -23.75 -6.78
CA ASP A 204 -43.00 -25.12 -6.69
C ASP A 204 -42.11 -25.28 -5.45
N GLN A 205 -42.20 -26.48 -4.84
CA GLN A 205 -41.47 -26.80 -3.62
C GLN A 205 -40.44 -27.89 -3.88
N ILE A 206 -39.19 -27.61 -3.58
CA ILE A 206 -38.03 -28.48 -3.81
C ILE A 206 -37.45 -28.88 -2.45
N LYS A 207 -37.44 -30.19 -2.14
CA LYS A 207 -36.74 -30.68 -0.96
C LYS A 207 -35.26 -30.76 -1.20
N VAL A 208 -34.49 -30.09 -0.36
CA VAL A 208 -33.03 -29.97 -0.46
C VAL A 208 -32.35 -30.30 0.86
N ASP A 209 -31.16 -30.79 0.76
CA ASP A 209 -30.23 -30.97 1.87
C ASP A 209 -29.02 -30.04 1.57
N LEU A 210 -28.89 -28.94 2.31
CA LEU A 210 -27.89 -27.93 2.05
C LEU A 210 -26.46 -28.47 2.21
N SER A 211 -26.27 -29.50 3.06
CA SER A 211 -24.96 -30.14 3.22
C SER A 211 -24.53 -30.92 1.97
N LYS A 212 -25.49 -31.33 1.14
CA LYS A 212 -25.23 -31.98 -0.16
C LYS A 212 -25.26 -31.00 -1.33
N LEU A 213 -25.92 -29.86 -1.14
CA LEU A 213 -25.96 -28.79 -2.16
C LEU A 213 -24.62 -28.07 -2.27
N TYR A 214 -24.13 -27.64 -1.13
CA TYR A 214 -22.87 -26.86 -1.03
C TYR A 214 -21.84 -27.62 -0.19
N LYS A 215 -20.58 -27.62 -0.66
CA LYS A 215 -19.45 -28.23 0.07
C LYS A 215 -18.93 -27.37 1.21
N ASP A 216 -19.10 -26.06 1.10
CA ASP A 216 -18.59 -25.05 2.02
C ASP A 216 -19.64 -24.72 3.09
N ALA A 217 -19.27 -24.88 4.36
CA ALA A 217 -20.16 -24.59 5.50
C ALA A 217 -20.61 -23.12 5.55
N THR A 218 -19.74 -22.18 5.13
CA THR A 218 -20.07 -20.76 5.07
C THR A 218 -21.17 -20.49 4.03
N LYS A 219 -21.09 -21.15 2.86
CA LYS A 219 -22.16 -21.08 1.85
C LYS A 219 -23.46 -21.72 2.31
N GLN A 220 -23.39 -22.88 3.01
CA GLN A 220 -24.58 -23.52 3.58
C GLN A 220 -25.28 -22.58 4.56
N ALA A 221 -24.52 -21.95 5.46
CA ALA A 221 -25.04 -21.04 6.47
C ALA A 221 -25.68 -19.79 5.85
N ALA A 222 -25.01 -19.21 4.86
CA ALA A 222 -25.47 -18.01 4.15
C ALA A 222 -26.87 -18.23 3.49
N GLN A 223 -27.15 -19.45 3.00
CA GLN A 223 -28.44 -19.79 2.38
C GLN A 223 -29.63 -19.69 3.35
N ILE A 224 -29.36 -19.80 4.63
CA ILE A 224 -30.39 -19.73 5.69
C ILE A 224 -30.16 -18.55 6.65
N GLY A 225 -29.31 -17.59 6.26
CA GLY A 225 -29.07 -16.37 7.03
C GLY A 225 -28.36 -16.58 8.36
N LYS A 226 -27.50 -17.61 8.46
CA LYS A 226 -26.73 -17.97 9.66
C LYS A 226 -25.23 -17.90 9.42
N THR A 227 -24.48 -18.03 10.50
CA THR A 227 -23.03 -18.21 10.44
C THR A 227 -22.65 -19.68 10.43
N ALA A 228 -21.40 -20.01 10.01
CA ALA A 228 -20.94 -21.40 9.97
C ALA A 228 -20.99 -22.09 11.35
N ASP A 229 -20.73 -21.35 12.42
CA ASP A 229 -20.75 -21.85 13.79
C ASP A 229 -22.16 -22.16 14.26
N GLU A 230 -23.18 -21.41 13.79
CA GLU A 230 -24.57 -21.59 14.16
C GLU A 230 -25.24 -22.79 13.49
N ILE A 231 -24.66 -23.33 12.43
CA ILE A 231 -25.20 -24.51 11.72
C ILE A 231 -24.55 -25.81 12.16
N GLU A 232 -23.57 -25.78 13.06
CA GLU A 232 -22.89 -26.97 13.55
C GLU A 232 -23.90 -27.88 14.32
N GLY A 233 -24.08 -29.09 13.81
CA GLY A 233 -25.05 -30.05 14.38
C GLY A 233 -26.51 -29.84 13.99
N MET A 234 -26.85 -28.87 13.15
CA MET A 234 -28.23 -28.66 12.65
C MET A 234 -28.63 -29.70 11.59
N ASP A 235 -29.91 -30.04 11.53
CA ASP A 235 -30.44 -30.73 10.35
C ASP A 235 -30.51 -29.75 9.17
N MET A 236 -29.77 -30.05 8.10
CA MET A 236 -29.64 -29.20 6.92
C MET A 236 -30.67 -29.49 5.84
N LYS A 237 -31.76 -30.17 6.19
CA LYS A 237 -32.89 -30.48 5.28
C LYS A 237 -33.93 -29.39 5.32
N PHE A 238 -34.15 -28.77 4.17
CA PHE A 238 -35.12 -27.69 4.01
C PHE A 238 -36.03 -27.95 2.81
N THR A 239 -37.17 -27.27 2.80
CA THR A 239 -37.99 -27.14 1.60
C THR A 239 -37.79 -25.76 1.04
N PHE A 240 -37.38 -25.68 -0.24
CA PHE A 240 -37.20 -24.43 -0.97
C PHE A 240 -38.43 -24.17 -1.83
N GLU A 241 -39.18 -23.12 -1.53
CA GLU A 241 -40.34 -22.70 -2.32
C GLU A 241 -39.90 -21.60 -3.30
N VAL A 242 -40.09 -21.83 -4.59
CA VAL A 242 -39.69 -20.91 -5.66
C VAL A 242 -40.64 -19.70 -5.68
N LYS A 243 -40.11 -18.50 -5.48
CA LYS A 243 -40.85 -17.23 -5.60
C LYS A 243 -40.66 -16.57 -6.95
N ASN A 244 -39.46 -16.68 -7.52
CA ASN A 244 -39.10 -16.08 -8.81
C ASN A 244 -38.02 -16.90 -9.50
N VAL A 245 -38.07 -16.91 -10.82
CA VAL A 245 -36.99 -17.41 -11.68
C VAL A 245 -36.33 -16.22 -12.33
N ASN A 246 -35.02 -16.12 -12.21
CA ASN A 246 -34.21 -15.05 -12.79
C ASN A 246 -33.29 -15.67 -13.83
N ARG A 247 -33.44 -15.27 -15.07
CA ARG A 247 -32.57 -15.64 -16.19
C ARG A 247 -31.70 -14.49 -16.58
N LYS A 248 -30.40 -14.73 -16.66
CA LYS A 248 -29.45 -13.78 -17.18
C LYS A 248 -29.28 -14.02 -18.69
N GLU A 249 -29.93 -13.22 -19.48
CA GLU A 249 -29.79 -13.26 -20.94
C GLU A 249 -28.53 -12.50 -21.35
N LEU A 250 -27.72 -13.10 -22.22
CA LEU A 250 -26.54 -12.44 -22.77
C LEU A 250 -26.97 -11.22 -23.59
N ALA A 251 -26.23 -10.12 -23.46
CA ALA A 251 -26.47 -8.96 -24.32
C ALA A 251 -26.30 -9.36 -25.79
N ASP A 252 -27.13 -8.79 -26.68
CA ASP A 252 -26.93 -8.90 -28.11
C ASP A 252 -25.62 -8.19 -28.53
N ILE A 253 -25.00 -8.69 -29.61
CA ILE A 253 -23.82 -8.05 -30.19
C ILE A 253 -24.31 -6.93 -31.08
N ASP A 254 -24.57 -5.78 -30.49
CA ASP A 254 -25.15 -4.62 -31.16
C ASP A 254 -24.48 -3.31 -30.65
N GLN A 255 -24.93 -2.17 -31.18
CA GLN A 255 -24.38 -0.86 -30.86
C GLN A 255 -24.52 -0.54 -29.38
N GLU A 256 -25.58 -1.01 -28.70
CA GLU A 256 -25.78 -0.78 -27.25
C GLU A 256 -24.67 -1.45 -26.41
N LEU A 257 -24.30 -2.68 -26.78
CA LEU A 257 -23.19 -3.40 -26.13
C LEU A 257 -21.85 -2.71 -26.43
N PHE A 258 -21.62 -2.28 -27.65
CA PHE A 258 -20.37 -1.60 -28.04
C PHE A 258 -20.19 -0.30 -27.26
N ASP A 259 -21.22 0.51 -27.20
CA ASP A 259 -21.21 1.80 -26.52
C ASP A 259 -21.03 1.63 -25.00
N LYS A 260 -21.65 0.60 -24.41
CA LYS A 260 -21.49 0.29 -22.97
C LYS A 260 -20.09 -0.21 -22.62
N THR A 261 -19.43 -0.90 -23.55
CA THR A 261 -18.12 -1.52 -23.31
C THR A 261 -16.99 -0.53 -23.55
N PHE A 262 -17.02 0.21 -24.65
CA PHE A 262 -15.91 1.06 -25.10
C PHE A 262 -16.23 2.55 -25.16
N GLY A 263 -17.46 2.92 -24.90
CA GLY A 263 -17.95 4.30 -25.03
C GLY A 263 -18.65 4.57 -26.38
N PRO A 264 -19.48 5.64 -26.44
CA PRO A 264 -20.28 5.97 -27.60
C PRO A 264 -19.43 6.19 -28.85
N ASP A 265 -19.86 5.66 -29.99
CA ASP A 265 -19.27 5.83 -31.32
C ASP A 265 -17.81 5.35 -31.48
N VAL A 266 -17.24 4.64 -30.52
CA VAL A 266 -15.86 4.11 -30.60
C VAL A 266 -15.79 2.88 -31.51
N VAL A 267 -16.83 2.03 -31.48
CA VAL A 267 -16.93 0.77 -32.22
C VAL A 267 -18.26 0.74 -32.95
N LYS A 268 -18.26 0.33 -34.23
CA LYS A 268 -19.45 0.41 -35.11
C LYS A 268 -19.85 -0.92 -35.75
N SER A 269 -19.02 -1.95 -35.61
CA SER A 269 -19.32 -3.28 -36.13
C SER A 269 -18.82 -4.38 -35.18
N GLU A 270 -19.34 -5.60 -35.40
CA GLU A 270 -18.89 -6.78 -34.61
C GLU A 270 -17.40 -7.08 -34.85
N GLU A 271 -16.90 -6.86 -36.07
CA GLU A 271 -15.50 -7.04 -36.41
C GLU A 271 -14.62 -6.05 -35.65
N GLU A 272 -15.03 -4.78 -35.59
CA GLU A 272 -14.33 -3.74 -34.83
C GLU A 272 -14.39 -4.05 -33.32
N PHE A 273 -15.53 -4.54 -32.83
CA PHE A 273 -15.70 -4.94 -31.45
C PHE A 273 -14.73 -6.09 -31.08
N LYS A 274 -14.69 -7.13 -31.91
CA LYS A 274 -13.76 -8.25 -31.72
C LYS A 274 -12.30 -7.77 -31.76
N ALA A 275 -11.94 -6.92 -32.72
CA ALA A 275 -10.60 -6.37 -32.81
C ALA A 275 -10.23 -5.57 -31.53
N LYS A 276 -11.15 -4.73 -31.06
CA LYS A 276 -10.91 -3.93 -29.84
C LYS A 276 -10.81 -4.79 -28.58
N VAL A 277 -11.57 -5.89 -28.49
CA VAL A 277 -11.44 -6.88 -27.40
C VAL A 277 -10.05 -7.54 -27.46
N ILE A 278 -9.58 -7.96 -28.63
CA ILE A 278 -8.24 -8.53 -28.82
C ILE A 278 -7.17 -7.54 -28.38
N ASP A 279 -7.26 -6.29 -28.82
CA ASP A 279 -6.30 -5.23 -28.43
C ASP A 279 -6.27 -5.05 -26.92
N THR A 280 -7.45 -4.94 -26.28
CA THR A 280 -7.55 -4.76 -24.83
C THR A 280 -6.97 -5.94 -24.04
N VAL A 281 -7.25 -7.18 -24.47
CA VAL A 281 -6.69 -8.38 -23.85
C VAL A 281 -5.17 -8.43 -24.05
N SER A 282 -4.69 -8.11 -25.26
CA SER A 282 -3.26 -8.06 -25.57
C SER A 282 -2.52 -7.03 -24.71
N GLU A 283 -3.07 -5.83 -24.57
CA GLU A 283 -2.50 -4.78 -23.71
C GLU A 283 -2.45 -5.21 -22.24
N ASN A 284 -3.48 -5.94 -21.77
CA ASN A 284 -3.49 -6.49 -20.41
C ASN A 284 -2.38 -7.54 -20.23
N TYR A 285 -2.22 -8.46 -21.17
CA TYR A 285 -1.18 -9.48 -21.14
C TYR A 285 0.23 -8.88 -21.22
N VAL A 286 0.44 -7.84 -22.05
CA VAL A 286 1.71 -7.11 -22.08
C VAL A 286 2.01 -6.50 -20.71
N ARG A 287 1.03 -5.83 -20.10
CA ARG A 287 1.21 -5.27 -18.74
C ARG A 287 1.55 -6.33 -17.69
N GLU A 288 0.90 -7.48 -17.76
CA GLU A 288 1.15 -8.59 -16.84
C GLU A 288 2.54 -9.20 -17.05
N THR A 289 2.93 -9.44 -18.30
CA THR A 289 4.27 -9.98 -18.61
C THR A 289 5.39 -9.00 -18.30
N ASP A 290 5.17 -7.70 -18.49
CA ASP A 290 6.13 -6.64 -18.13
C ASP A 290 6.28 -6.54 -16.60
N ALA A 291 5.17 -6.60 -15.86
CA ALA A 291 5.22 -6.61 -14.40
C ALA A 291 5.96 -7.84 -13.87
N TRP A 292 5.71 -9.01 -14.46
CA TRP A 292 6.41 -10.24 -14.12
C TRP A 292 7.91 -10.16 -14.45
N LEU A 293 8.26 -9.63 -15.64
CA LEU A 293 9.64 -9.44 -16.07
C LEU A 293 10.38 -8.49 -15.13
N ASN A 294 9.79 -7.35 -14.80
CA ASN A 294 10.35 -6.39 -13.87
C ASN A 294 10.61 -7.01 -12.49
N LYS A 295 9.64 -7.78 -11.97
CA LYS A 295 9.79 -8.50 -10.70
C LYS A 295 10.93 -9.52 -10.77
N THR A 296 11.04 -10.27 -11.87
CA THR A 296 12.08 -11.27 -12.07
C THR A 296 13.47 -10.64 -12.17
N ILE A 297 13.59 -9.48 -12.85
CA ILE A 297 14.84 -8.71 -12.90
C ILE A 297 15.23 -8.25 -11.50
N GLN A 298 14.29 -7.71 -10.74
CA GLN A 298 14.51 -7.28 -9.36
C GLN A 298 15.04 -8.42 -8.50
N ASP A 299 14.36 -9.57 -8.50
CA ASP A 299 14.73 -10.74 -7.69
C ASP A 299 16.12 -11.29 -8.06
N GLU A 300 16.43 -11.36 -9.36
CA GLU A 300 17.76 -11.81 -9.83
C GLU A 300 18.88 -10.84 -9.46
N LEU A 301 18.64 -9.53 -9.52
CA LEU A 301 19.63 -8.51 -9.14
C LEU A 301 19.84 -8.51 -7.62
N ILE A 302 18.80 -8.60 -6.81
CA ILE A 302 18.90 -8.72 -5.34
C ILE A 302 19.72 -9.97 -4.98
N LYS A 303 19.43 -11.12 -5.60
CA LYS A 303 20.11 -12.37 -5.36
C LYS A 303 21.60 -12.33 -5.71
N LYS A 304 21.97 -11.62 -6.80
CA LYS A 304 23.35 -11.55 -7.31
C LYS A 304 24.17 -10.45 -6.68
N THR A 305 23.54 -9.39 -6.18
CA THR A 305 24.22 -8.26 -5.54
C THR A 305 24.24 -8.49 -4.02
N LYS A 306 25.44 -8.75 -3.50
CA LYS A 306 25.60 -8.95 -2.05
C LYS A 306 25.61 -7.60 -1.34
N ILE A 307 24.52 -7.29 -0.65
CA ILE A 307 24.39 -6.11 0.22
C ILE A 307 24.11 -6.59 1.63
N SER A 308 25.06 -6.32 2.53
CA SER A 308 24.88 -6.56 3.98
C SER A 308 24.10 -5.39 4.57
N LEU A 309 23.01 -5.69 5.25
CA LEU A 309 22.20 -4.70 5.94
C LEU A 309 22.44 -4.79 7.47
N PRO A 310 22.34 -3.69 8.21
CA PRO A 310 22.38 -3.67 9.67
C PRO A 310 21.03 -4.10 10.24
N ASP A 311 20.68 -5.38 10.10
CA ASP A 311 19.34 -5.90 10.34
C ASP A 311 18.80 -5.57 11.74
N GLU A 312 19.61 -5.74 12.81
CA GLU A 312 19.17 -5.43 14.17
C GLU A 312 18.89 -3.93 14.36
N PHE A 313 19.74 -3.07 13.78
CA PHE A 313 19.52 -1.62 13.80
C PHE A 313 18.25 -1.24 13.05
N LEU A 314 18.02 -1.82 11.87
CA LEU A 314 16.85 -1.52 11.05
C LEU A 314 15.55 -1.98 11.72
N LYS A 315 15.55 -3.11 12.40
CA LYS A 315 14.40 -3.59 13.18
C LYS A 315 14.09 -2.63 14.35
N GLU A 316 15.13 -2.18 15.07
CA GLU A 316 14.97 -1.20 16.14
C GLU A 316 14.45 0.14 15.58
N TRP A 317 15.02 0.60 14.48
CA TRP A 317 14.60 1.83 13.81
C TRP A 317 13.14 1.77 13.36
N LEU A 318 12.70 0.67 12.72
CA LEU A 318 11.30 0.46 12.32
C LEU A 318 10.34 0.51 13.51
N LYS A 319 10.73 -0.06 14.63
CA LYS A 319 9.92 -0.05 15.84
C LYS A 319 9.77 1.36 16.43
N LEU A 320 10.86 2.11 16.48
CA LEU A 320 10.87 3.48 17.02
C LEU A 320 10.15 4.46 16.08
N SER A 321 10.43 4.40 14.77
CA SER A 321 9.80 5.26 13.77
C SER A 321 8.30 4.99 13.60
N GLY A 322 7.86 3.76 13.87
CA GLY A 322 6.45 3.35 13.86
C GLY A 322 5.60 3.93 14.99
N GLN A 323 6.18 4.72 15.91
CA GLN A 323 5.47 5.39 17.02
C GLN A 323 4.54 4.47 17.80
N GLY A 324 4.98 3.22 18.06
CA GLY A 324 4.22 2.21 18.79
C GLY A 324 3.12 1.48 18.00
N LYS A 325 3.00 1.76 16.70
CA LYS A 325 2.06 1.04 15.81
C LYS A 325 2.65 -0.24 15.23
N VAL A 326 4.00 -0.35 15.19
CA VAL A 326 4.72 -1.50 14.66
C VAL A 326 5.17 -2.38 15.82
N THR A 327 4.72 -3.63 15.85
CA THR A 327 5.06 -4.61 16.89
C THR A 327 6.20 -5.52 16.46
N ASP A 328 6.83 -6.22 17.44
CA ASP A 328 7.87 -7.22 17.14
C ASP A 328 7.32 -8.36 16.25
N ALA A 329 6.02 -8.68 16.37
CA ALA A 329 5.37 -9.69 15.53
C ALA A 329 5.20 -9.22 14.08
N ASP A 330 4.87 -7.94 13.87
CA ASP A 330 4.79 -7.35 12.52
C ASP A 330 6.17 -7.33 11.87
N ILE A 331 7.21 -6.93 12.62
CA ILE A 331 8.59 -6.93 12.14
C ILE A 331 9.02 -8.35 11.77
N ALA A 332 8.77 -9.35 12.63
CA ALA A 332 9.14 -10.73 12.34
C ALA A 332 8.47 -11.28 11.07
N LYS A 333 7.27 -10.80 10.74
CA LYS A 333 6.52 -11.23 9.56
C LYS A 333 6.94 -10.52 8.27
N GLU A 334 7.27 -9.22 8.36
CA GLU A 334 7.38 -8.36 7.18
C GLU A 334 8.82 -7.87 6.92
N TYR A 335 9.75 -8.11 7.85
CA TYR A 335 11.12 -7.59 7.74
C TYR A 335 11.86 -8.07 6.49
N ASP A 336 11.72 -9.33 6.11
CA ASP A 336 12.41 -9.87 4.94
C ASP A 336 11.98 -9.15 3.65
N LEU A 337 10.69 -8.87 3.52
CA LEU A 337 10.15 -8.10 2.39
C LEU A 337 10.67 -6.66 2.40
N TYR A 338 10.71 -6.02 3.57
CA TYR A 338 11.28 -4.69 3.74
C TYR A 338 12.77 -4.66 3.37
N ALA A 339 13.54 -5.64 3.86
CA ALA A 339 14.97 -5.75 3.58
C ALA A 339 15.25 -5.94 2.07
N ASP A 340 14.45 -6.74 1.38
CA ASP A 340 14.57 -6.92 -0.07
C ASP A 340 14.17 -5.66 -0.85
N GLN A 341 13.14 -4.94 -0.41
CA GLN A 341 12.79 -3.65 -0.99
C GLN A 341 13.91 -2.61 -0.78
N LEU A 342 14.54 -2.60 0.39
CA LEU A 342 15.66 -1.72 0.68
C LEU A 342 16.89 -2.07 -0.19
N ARG A 343 17.21 -3.37 -0.35
CA ARG A 343 18.26 -3.82 -1.27
C ARG A 343 17.97 -3.37 -2.71
N TRP A 344 16.72 -3.51 -3.14
CA TRP A 344 16.30 -3.05 -4.46
C TRP A 344 16.48 -1.56 -4.66
N ASN A 345 16.10 -0.74 -3.69
CA ASN A 345 16.27 0.71 -3.74
C ASN A 345 17.77 1.09 -3.83
N LEU A 346 18.62 0.40 -3.09
CA LEU A 346 20.07 0.61 -3.17
C LEU A 346 20.64 0.21 -4.53
N ILE A 347 20.22 -0.95 -5.06
CA ILE A 347 20.65 -1.45 -6.38
C ILE A 347 20.20 -0.50 -7.48
N SER A 348 18.93 -0.13 -7.51
CA SER A 348 18.37 0.76 -8.55
C SER A 348 19.00 2.15 -8.49
N GLY A 349 19.23 2.69 -7.28
CA GLY A 349 19.94 3.96 -7.08
C GLY A 349 21.37 3.90 -7.59
N GLN A 350 22.11 2.83 -7.30
CA GLN A 350 23.49 2.66 -7.79
C GLN A 350 23.52 2.52 -9.32
N VAL A 351 22.60 1.73 -9.90
CA VAL A 351 22.48 1.60 -11.36
C VAL A 351 22.18 2.94 -12.02
N ALA A 352 21.27 3.72 -11.45
CA ALA A 352 20.95 5.05 -11.95
C ALA A 352 22.14 5.98 -11.89
N GLN A 353 22.89 5.97 -10.80
CA GLN A 353 24.10 6.77 -10.62
C GLN A 353 25.21 6.37 -11.61
N ASP A 354 25.51 5.08 -11.74
CA ASP A 354 26.57 4.54 -12.59
C ASP A 354 26.31 4.80 -14.09
N ASN A 355 25.03 4.93 -14.48
CA ASN A 355 24.62 5.17 -15.86
C ASN A 355 24.13 6.61 -16.12
N GLU A 356 24.30 7.51 -15.14
CA GLU A 356 23.87 8.91 -15.23
C GLU A 356 22.37 9.10 -15.57
N ILE A 357 21.53 8.12 -15.16
CA ILE A 357 20.09 8.16 -15.38
C ILE A 357 19.48 9.18 -14.43
N LYS A 358 18.94 10.23 -15.00
CA LYS A 358 18.23 11.29 -14.26
C LYS A 358 16.82 11.38 -14.81
N PRO A 359 15.77 11.24 -13.97
CA PRO A 359 14.40 11.41 -14.44
C PRO A 359 14.18 12.87 -14.85
N GLU A 360 13.63 13.08 -16.03
CA GLU A 360 13.15 14.39 -16.45
C GLU A 360 11.78 14.70 -15.84
N HIS A 361 11.40 15.97 -15.81
CA HIS A 361 10.10 16.37 -15.27
C HIS A 361 8.92 15.65 -15.96
N ASN A 362 9.02 15.43 -17.27
CA ASN A 362 8.03 14.72 -18.03
C ASN A 362 7.91 13.23 -17.64
N ASP A 363 9.03 12.55 -17.32
CA ASP A 363 9.02 11.16 -16.88
C ASP A 363 8.27 11.02 -15.55
N ILE A 364 8.52 11.96 -14.62
CA ILE A 364 7.83 12.01 -13.33
C ILE A 364 6.32 12.26 -13.55
N LYS A 365 5.98 13.17 -14.44
CA LYS A 365 4.59 13.51 -14.79
C LYS A 365 3.84 12.30 -15.37
N GLU A 366 4.46 11.59 -16.31
CA GLU A 366 3.89 10.38 -16.91
C GLU A 366 3.73 9.23 -15.90
N ALA A 367 4.74 9.02 -15.06
CA ALA A 367 4.67 8.00 -14.02
C ALA A 367 3.56 8.31 -13.01
N THR A 368 3.44 9.58 -12.59
CA THR A 368 2.37 10.05 -11.70
C THR A 368 1.00 9.90 -12.34
N ARG A 369 0.87 10.24 -13.63
CA ARG A 369 -0.38 10.03 -14.38
C ARG A 369 -0.80 8.56 -14.38
N LYS A 370 0.12 7.63 -14.72
CA LYS A 370 -0.15 6.19 -14.74
C LYS A 370 -0.54 5.66 -13.35
N MET A 371 0.09 6.16 -12.29
CA MET A 371 -0.25 5.81 -10.91
C MET A 371 -1.67 6.25 -10.56
N ILE A 372 -2.03 7.49 -10.89
CA ILE A 372 -3.36 8.05 -10.63
C ILE A 372 -4.41 7.29 -11.45
N GLU A 373 -4.17 7.06 -12.74
CA GLU A 373 -5.07 6.28 -13.61
C GLU A 373 -5.31 4.87 -13.05
N ALA A 374 -4.25 4.17 -12.60
CA ALA A 374 -4.37 2.84 -12.01
C ALA A 374 -5.20 2.85 -10.71
N GLN A 375 -5.03 3.86 -9.88
CA GLN A 375 -5.75 3.99 -8.61
C GLN A 375 -7.24 4.29 -8.82
N PHE A 376 -7.60 5.01 -9.87
CA PHE A 376 -8.95 5.46 -10.15
C PHE A 376 -9.66 4.68 -11.28
N MET A 377 -9.04 3.66 -11.88
CA MET A 377 -9.63 2.84 -12.94
C MET A 377 -10.98 2.21 -12.59
N GLY A 378 -11.29 2.05 -11.28
CA GLY A 378 -12.56 1.49 -10.80
C GLY A 378 -13.64 2.52 -10.48
N SER A 379 -13.34 3.82 -10.46
CA SER A 379 -14.22 4.87 -9.89
C SER A 379 -14.86 5.80 -10.93
N GLY A 380 -14.74 5.49 -12.25
CA GLY A 380 -15.33 6.32 -13.31
C GLY A 380 -14.59 7.64 -13.59
N LEU A 381 -13.52 7.94 -12.88
CA LEU A 381 -12.69 9.13 -13.05
C LEU A 381 -11.69 9.01 -14.23
N GLY A 382 -11.64 7.86 -14.92
CA GLY A 382 -10.83 7.67 -16.13
C GLY A 382 -11.22 8.57 -17.32
N GLN A 383 -12.27 9.38 -17.19
CA GLN A 383 -12.74 10.32 -18.22
C GLN A 383 -12.29 11.77 -17.99
N LEU A 384 -11.32 12.02 -17.09
CA LEU A 384 -10.89 13.38 -16.76
C LEU A 384 -10.19 14.13 -17.92
N GLY A 385 -9.85 13.43 -19.03
CA GLY A 385 -9.34 14.08 -20.24
C GLY A 385 -8.29 15.16 -19.96
N ASP A 386 -8.54 16.37 -20.45
CA ASP A 386 -7.67 17.54 -20.27
C ASP A 386 -7.49 17.99 -18.80
N GLN A 387 -8.38 17.57 -17.88
CA GLN A 387 -8.27 17.90 -16.46
C GLN A 387 -7.24 17.02 -15.73
N MET A 388 -6.88 15.87 -16.29
CA MET A 388 -5.90 14.94 -15.72
C MET A 388 -4.52 15.62 -15.57
N ASP A 389 -4.09 16.39 -16.55
CA ASP A 389 -2.82 17.10 -16.51
C ASP A 389 -2.75 18.11 -15.36
N SER A 390 -3.84 18.86 -15.16
CA SER A 390 -3.94 19.80 -14.05
C SER A 390 -3.96 19.08 -12.70
N PHE A 391 -4.59 17.91 -12.63
CA PHE A 391 -4.61 17.09 -11.41
C PHE A 391 -3.24 16.54 -11.08
N VAL A 392 -2.51 16.01 -12.06
CA VAL A 392 -1.13 15.53 -11.92
C VAL A 392 -0.19 16.65 -11.46
N GLU A 393 -0.30 17.84 -12.07
CA GLU A 393 0.52 19.00 -11.67
C GLU A 393 0.24 19.43 -10.22
N ASN A 394 -1.02 19.47 -9.81
CA ASN A 394 -1.41 19.82 -8.44
C ASN A 394 -0.90 18.77 -7.43
N TYR A 395 -0.97 17.48 -7.78
CA TYR A 395 -0.46 16.40 -6.96
C TYR A 395 1.06 16.53 -6.76
N LEU A 396 1.80 16.75 -7.84
CA LEU A 396 3.25 16.95 -7.79
C LEU A 396 3.66 18.22 -7.02
N GLN A 397 2.84 19.29 -7.07
CA GLN A 397 3.09 20.49 -6.27
C GLN A 397 2.82 20.24 -4.77
N GLY A 398 1.80 19.47 -4.44
CA GLY A 398 1.50 19.06 -3.06
C GLY A 398 2.60 18.18 -2.47
N GLU A 399 3.05 17.17 -3.21
CA GLU A 399 4.16 16.30 -2.83
C GLU A 399 5.48 17.10 -2.66
N LYS A 400 5.79 18.01 -3.58
CA LYS A 400 6.93 18.91 -3.40
C LYS A 400 6.84 19.70 -2.11
N HIS A 401 5.69 20.22 -1.76
CA HIS A 401 5.50 20.99 -0.54
C HIS A 401 5.67 20.13 0.71
N GLU A 402 5.18 18.89 0.72
CA GLU A 402 5.39 17.94 1.83
C GLU A 402 6.85 17.47 1.94
N LEU A 403 7.52 17.21 0.83
CA LEU A 403 8.94 16.88 0.80
C LEU A 403 9.80 18.08 1.27
N TRP A 404 9.44 19.32 0.86
CA TRP A 404 10.09 20.53 1.32
C TRP A 404 9.93 20.78 2.82
N THR A 405 8.74 20.46 3.37
CA THR A 405 8.47 20.59 4.81
C THR A 405 9.12 19.48 5.63
N ARG A 406 9.29 18.28 5.05
CA ARG A 406 9.91 17.13 5.74
C ARG A 406 11.43 17.13 5.69
N TYR A 407 12.03 17.56 4.61
CA TYR A 407 13.48 17.40 4.37
C TYR A 407 14.27 18.72 4.30
N GLY A 408 13.61 19.88 4.42
CA GLY A 408 14.23 21.20 4.44
C GLY A 408 15.23 21.39 3.30
N GLU A 409 15.09 22.46 2.52
CA GLU A 409 16.02 22.91 1.48
C GLU A 409 17.37 22.15 1.41
N GLY A 410 17.39 21.00 0.78
CA GLY A 410 18.57 20.25 0.48
C GLY A 410 18.66 20.09 -1.04
N GLY A 411 19.18 21.13 -1.70
CA GLY A 411 19.54 21.11 -3.11
C GLY A 411 20.78 20.28 -3.36
#